data_52f9b530a20b2c2f901ebc6c2b675a20
#
_entry.id   52f9b530a20b2c2f901ebc6c2b675a20
#
_cell.length_a   1.000
_cell.length_b   1.000
_cell.length_c   1.000
_cell.angle_alpha   90.00
_cell.angle_beta   90.00
_cell.angle_gamma   90.00
#
_symmetry.space_group_name_H-M   'P 1'
#
loop_
_entity.id
_entity.type
_entity.pdbx_description
1 polymer ?
#
loop_
_entity_poly.entity_id
_entity_poly.type
_entity_poly.pdbx_seq_one_letter_code
_entity_poly.pdbx_strand_id
1 'polypeptide(L)'
;MKWIRLIDEAPEIPKEKYGVPVLVASFDPCYDEINPGRGYSVKEANFMLGPDWPVALFYELMTDGIWIVCCDEVTHWMYFPSAPEYDPEVLNPIFKRFHENSRPQGELKQI
;
A
#
# COMPACT_ATOMS: atom_id res chain seq x y z
N MET A 1 10.38 -7.52 -10.36
CA MET A 1 10.39 -6.58 -9.23
C MET A 1 11.23 -7.15 -8.11
N LYS A 2 12.06 -6.32 -7.53
CA LYS A 2 13.03 -6.78 -6.55
C LYS A 2 12.95 -5.93 -5.29
N TRP A 3 12.94 -6.59 -4.13
CA TRP A 3 13.01 -5.90 -2.86
C TRP A 3 14.37 -5.26 -2.66
N ILE A 4 14.37 -4.03 -2.16
CA ILE A 4 15.58 -3.28 -1.83
C ILE A 4 15.73 -3.28 -0.32
N ARG A 5 16.91 -3.64 0.19
CA ARG A 5 17.18 -3.60 1.62
C ARG A 5 17.32 -2.15 2.06
N LEU A 6 16.58 -1.77 3.09
CA LEU A 6 16.62 -0.39 3.58
C LEU A 6 18.01 0.02 4.07
N ILE A 7 18.79 -0.93 4.60
CA ILE A 7 20.16 -0.65 5.05
C ILE A 7 21.12 -0.29 3.90
N ASP A 8 20.76 -0.65 2.67
CA ASP A 8 21.59 -0.35 1.50
C ASP A 8 21.15 0.94 0.82
N GLU A 9 19.85 1.18 0.74
CA GLU A 9 19.31 2.29 -0.02
C GLU A 9 17.93 2.66 0.51
N ALA A 10 17.65 3.94 0.69
CA ALA A 10 16.33 4.45 1.03
C ALA A 10 15.59 4.90 -0.22
N PRO A 11 14.23 4.95 -0.18
CA PRO A 11 13.47 5.51 -1.30
C PRO A 11 13.85 6.96 -1.56
N GLU A 12 13.78 7.38 -2.82
CA GLU A 12 14.05 8.75 -3.23
C GLU A 12 12.73 9.48 -3.44
N ILE A 13 12.56 10.62 -2.78
CA ILE A 13 11.36 11.45 -2.92
C ILE A 13 11.62 12.44 -4.06
N PRO A 14 10.75 12.46 -5.11
CA PRO A 14 10.88 13.44 -6.19
C PRO A 14 10.81 14.88 -5.66
N LYS A 15 11.56 15.79 -6.29
CA LYS A 15 11.72 17.19 -5.83
C LYS A 15 10.42 17.95 -5.62
N GLU A 16 9.40 17.65 -6.41
CA GLU A 16 8.13 18.37 -6.38
C GLU A 16 7.06 17.65 -5.57
N LYS A 17 7.44 16.59 -4.86
CA LYS A 17 6.50 15.78 -4.09
C LYS A 17 6.90 15.72 -2.63
N TYR A 18 5.91 15.53 -1.75
CA TYR A 18 6.14 15.38 -0.33
C TYR A 18 6.51 13.95 0.06
N GLY A 19 6.22 12.99 -0.81
CA GLY A 19 6.49 11.59 -0.54
C GLY A 19 6.36 10.74 -1.78
N VAL A 20 6.67 9.47 -1.62
CA VAL A 20 6.58 8.47 -2.69
C VAL A 20 5.90 7.22 -2.14
N PRO A 21 4.89 6.68 -2.87
CA PRO A 21 4.24 5.44 -2.45
C PRO A 21 5.18 4.26 -2.66
N VAL A 22 5.21 3.38 -1.67
CA VAL A 22 6.08 2.19 -1.68
C VAL A 22 5.34 1.01 -1.07
N LEU A 23 5.82 -0.19 -1.39
CA LEU A 23 5.51 -1.38 -0.61
C LEU A 23 6.65 -1.58 0.38
N VAL A 24 6.30 -1.93 1.61
CA VAL A 24 7.30 -2.19 2.64
C VAL A 24 7.12 -3.60 3.19
N ALA A 25 8.25 -4.24 3.48
CA ALA A 25 8.27 -5.49 4.21
C ALA A 25 8.76 -5.17 5.62
N SER A 26 7.95 -5.55 6.60
CA SER A 26 8.26 -5.35 8.00
C SER A 26 8.42 -6.69 8.68
N PHE A 27 9.26 -6.76 9.71
CA PHE A 27 9.53 -7.98 10.43
C PHE A 27 9.17 -7.85 11.89
N ASP A 28 8.36 -8.78 12.38
CA ASP A 28 7.99 -8.88 13.79
C ASP A 28 8.63 -10.14 14.38
N PRO A 29 9.69 -9.98 15.17
CA PRO A 29 10.39 -11.13 15.75
C PRO A 29 9.54 -11.91 16.75
N CYS A 30 8.63 -11.25 17.45
CA CYS A 30 7.73 -11.92 18.38
C CYS A 30 6.76 -12.85 17.67
N TYR A 31 6.19 -12.36 16.57
CA TYR A 31 5.29 -13.17 15.76
C TYR A 31 6.02 -14.32 15.08
N ASP A 32 7.25 -14.10 14.61
CA ASP A 32 8.05 -15.15 14.00
C ASP A 32 8.43 -16.24 15.00
N GLU A 33 8.67 -15.88 16.24
CA GLU A 33 8.98 -16.84 17.30
C GLU A 33 7.80 -17.79 17.56
N ILE A 34 6.58 -17.26 17.55
CA ILE A 34 5.35 -18.04 17.72
C ILE A 34 5.01 -18.83 16.47
N ASN A 35 5.23 -18.23 15.31
CA ASN A 35 4.93 -18.80 13.99
C ASN A 35 6.18 -18.76 13.10
N PRO A 36 7.09 -19.75 13.24
CA PRO A 36 8.36 -19.74 12.51
C PRO A 36 8.19 -19.56 11.00
N GLY A 37 8.96 -18.62 10.42
CA GLY A 37 8.91 -18.29 9.01
C GLY A 37 7.81 -17.36 8.61
N ARG A 38 7.04 -16.79 9.54
CA ARG A 38 5.90 -15.93 9.25
C ARG A 38 6.02 -14.52 9.84
N GLY A 39 7.21 -14.12 10.23
CA GLY A 39 7.46 -12.81 10.83
C GLY A 39 7.38 -11.64 9.87
N TYR A 40 7.51 -11.87 8.56
CA TYR A 40 7.40 -10.80 7.57
C TYR A 40 5.94 -10.50 7.23
N SER A 41 5.65 -9.24 7.09
CA SER A 41 4.39 -8.76 6.53
C SER A 41 4.68 -7.70 5.46
N VAL A 42 3.81 -7.62 4.45
CA VAL A 42 3.95 -6.66 3.34
C VAL A 42 2.74 -5.74 3.38
N LYS A 43 2.99 -4.44 3.27
CA LYS A 43 1.91 -3.44 3.26
C LYS A 43 2.28 -2.22 2.44
N GLU A 44 1.26 -1.43 2.10
CA GLU A 44 1.45 -0.15 1.45
C GLU A 44 1.88 0.89 2.47
N ALA A 45 2.78 1.77 2.05
CA ALA A 45 3.22 2.90 2.87
C ALA A 45 3.60 4.06 1.97
N ASN A 46 3.77 5.24 2.56
CA ASN A 46 4.38 6.38 1.89
C ASN A 46 5.67 6.72 2.62
N PHE A 47 6.74 6.87 1.87
CA PHE A 47 7.99 7.39 2.39
C PHE A 47 7.97 8.90 2.18
N MET A 48 7.79 9.67 3.27
CA MET A 48 7.58 11.10 3.16
C MET A 48 8.15 11.87 4.32
N LEU A 49 8.35 13.18 4.10
CA LEU A 49 8.75 14.10 5.15
C LEU A 49 7.54 14.37 6.05
N GLY A 50 7.73 14.21 7.34
CA GLY A 50 6.72 14.58 8.31
C GLY A 50 6.59 16.10 8.44
N PRO A 51 5.45 16.60 8.95
CA PRO A 51 5.22 18.04 9.04
C PRO A 51 6.21 18.78 9.96
N ASP A 52 6.76 18.09 10.96
CA ASP A 52 7.66 18.70 11.95
C ASP A 52 9.06 18.11 11.93
N TRP A 53 9.38 17.24 10.97
CA TRP A 53 10.65 16.53 10.97
C TRP A 53 11.40 16.76 9.67
N PRO A 54 12.70 17.05 9.72
CA PRO A 54 13.52 17.14 8.51
C PRO A 54 13.89 15.78 7.93
N VAL A 55 13.40 14.71 8.49
CA VAL A 55 13.74 13.33 8.09
C VAL A 55 12.51 12.64 7.51
N ALA A 56 12.74 11.92 6.41
CA ALA A 56 11.66 11.12 5.81
C ALA A 56 11.51 9.80 6.58
N LEU A 57 10.26 9.39 6.78
CA LEU A 57 9.89 8.16 7.44
C LEU A 57 8.81 7.45 6.64
N PHE A 58 8.59 6.16 6.94
CA PHE A 58 7.50 5.41 6.35
C PHE A 58 6.21 5.65 7.15
N TYR A 59 5.15 6.04 6.45
CA TYR A 59 3.84 6.31 7.05
C TYR A 59 2.79 5.40 6.46
N GLU A 60 1.86 4.95 7.29
CA GLU A 60 0.69 4.19 6.86
C GLU A 60 -0.55 5.07 6.95
N LEU A 61 -1.43 4.95 5.96
CA LEU A 61 -2.72 5.61 5.99
C LEU A 61 -3.71 4.74 6.72
N MET A 62 -4.27 5.26 7.81
CA MET A 62 -5.27 4.57 8.60
C MET A 62 -6.67 4.76 8.02
N THR A 63 -7.62 3.94 8.46
CA THR A 63 -9.00 3.98 7.96
C THR A 63 -9.73 5.29 8.22
N ASP A 64 -9.29 6.06 9.21
CA ASP A 64 -9.83 7.38 9.53
C ASP A 64 -9.19 8.51 8.71
N GLY A 65 -8.29 8.18 7.79
CA GLY A 65 -7.62 9.16 6.96
C GLY A 65 -6.37 9.78 7.58
N ILE A 66 -5.97 9.32 8.75
CA ILE A 66 -4.77 9.84 9.43
C ILE A 66 -3.55 9.01 9.04
N TRP A 67 -2.44 9.69 8.77
CA TRP A 67 -1.16 9.04 8.53
C TRP A 67 -0.42 8.84 9.85
N ILE A 68 0.06 7.62 10.06
CA ILE A 68 0.89 7.31 11.22
C ILE A 68 2.20 6.66 10.78
N VAL A 69 3.25 6.85 11.56
CA VAL A 69 4.54 6.19 11.32
C VAL A 69 4.34 4.68 11.46
N CYS A 70 4.95 3.91 10.54
CA CYS A 70 4.90 2.45 10.63
C CYS A 70 5.45 1.99 11.97
N CYS A 71 4.66 1.20 12.69
CA CYS A 71 5.02 0.70 14.02
C CYS A 71 6.02 -0.46 13.94
N ASP A 72 5.94 -1.27 12.88
CA ASP A 72 6.83 -2.40 12.70
C ASP A 72 8.12 -1.97 12.02
N GLU A 73 9.19 -2.68 12.28
CA GLU A 73 10.48 -2.37 11.69
C GLU A 73 10.48 -2.71 10.20
N VAL A 74 10.66 -1.69 9.36
CA VAL A 74 10.78 -1.86 7.92
C VAL A 74 12.18 -2.34 7.58
N THR A 75 12.28 -3.48 6.92
CA THR A 75 13.57 -4.06 6.52
C THR A 75 13.84 -3.91 5.03
N HIS A 76 12.78 -4.00 4.21
CA HIS A 76 12.86 -3.93 2.75
C HIS A 76 11.75 -3.05 2.22
N TRP A 77 11.97 -2.50 1.04
CA TRP A 77 10.98 -1.70 0.35
C TRP A 77 11.11 -1.89 -1.15
N MET A 78 10.09 -1.49 -1.88
CA MET A 78 10.14 -1.38 -3.34
C MET A 78 9.16 -0.31 -3.77
N TYR A 79 9.41 0.31 -4.93
CA TYR A 79 8.47 1.29 -5.45
C TYR A 79 7.14 0.60 -5.78
N PHE A 80 6.06 1.33 -5.53
CA PHE A 80 4.74 0.81 -5.81
C PHE A 80 4.62 0.55 -7.31
N PRO A 81 4.20 -0.65 -7.73
CA PRO A 81 4.08 -0.95 -9.15
C PRO A 81 2.99 -0.09 -9.78
N SER A 82 3.23 0.33 -11.02
CA SER A 82 2.21 1.05 -11.78
C SER A 82 1.03 0.13 -12.05
N ALA A 83 -0.18 0.71 -12.05
CA ALA A 83 -1.35 -0.04 -12.46
C ALA A 83 -1.21 -0.44 -13.93
N PRO A 84 -1.79 -1.58 -14.33
CA PRO A 84 -1.85 -1.94 -15.75
C PRO A 84 -2.60 -0.88 -16.55
N GLU A 85 -2.27 -0.76 -17.82
CA GLU A 85 -3.04 0.08 -18.72
C GLU A 85 -4.47 -0.42 -18.84
N TYR A 86 -5.39 0.49 -19.15
CA TYR A 86 -6.79 0.15 -19.33
C TYR A 86 -6.92 -0.91 -20.43
N ASP A 87 -7.51 -2.05 -20.08
CA ASP A 87 -7.70 -3.17 -20.99
C ASP A 87 -9.19 -3.50 -21.08
N PRO A 88 -9.87 -3.07 -22.17
CA PRO A 88 -11.31 -3.29 -22.29
C PRO A 88 -11.69 -4.78 -22.29
N GLU A 89 -10.85 -5.63 -22.83
CA GLU A 89 -11.12 -7.06 -22.91
C GLU A 89 -11.22 -7.69 -21.52
N VAL A 90 -10.38 -7.23 -20.60
CA VAL A 90 -10.39 -7.71 -19.21
C VAL A 90 -11.47 -7.01 -18.39
N LEU A 91 -11.66 -5.70 -18.60
CA LEU A 91 -12.48 -4.87 -17.73
C LEU A 91 -13.97 -4.88 -18.10
N ASN A 92 -14.32 -5.02 -19.38
CA ASN A 92 -15.73 -4.99 -19.79
C ASN A 92 -16.57 -6.09 -19.12
N PRO A 93 -16.10 -7.34 -19.00
CA PRO A 93 -16.86 -8.35 -18.25
C PRO A 93 -17.07 -7.99 -16.78
N ILE A 94 -16.11 -7.28 -16.18
CA ILE A 94 -16.22 -6.85 -14.78
C ILE A 94 -17.28 -5.76 -14.65
N PHE A 95 -17.28 -4.77 -15.53
CA PHE A 95 -18.29 -3.71 -15.55
C PHE A 95 -19.68 -4.28 -15.79
N LYS A 96 -19.79 -5.25 -16.71
CA LYS A 96 -21.06 -5.90 -16.98
C LYS A 96 -21.63 -6.56 -15.73
N ARG A 97 -20.81 -7.31 -15.00
CA ARG A 97 -21.24 -7.97 -13.76
C ARG A 97 -21.61 -6.95 -12.68
N PHE A 98 -20.86 -5.87 -12.59
CA PHE A 98 -21.13 -4.79 -11.65
C PHE A 98 -22.51 -4.17 -11.92
N HIS A 99 -22.81 -3.85 -13.18
CA HIS A 99 -24.10 -3.27 -13.56
C HIS A 99 -25.26 -4.24 -13.34
N GLU A 100 -25.09 -5.52 -13.65
CA GLU A 100 -26.09 -6.53 -13.42
C GLU A 100 -26.43 -6.69 -11.92
N ASN A 101 -25.40 -6.63 -11.07
CA ASN A 101 -25.60 -6.76 -9.62
C ASN A 101 -26.19 -5.49 -9.01
N SER A 102 -25.96 -4.34 -9.59
CA SER A 102 -26.49 -3.07 -9.09
C SER A 102 -27.95 -2.87 -9.41
N ARG A 103 -28.41 -3.39 -10.56
CA ARG A 103 -29.76 -3.22 -11.03
C ARG A 103 -30.83 -3.76 -10.07
N PRO A 104 -30.74 -5.00 -9.59
CA PRO A 104 -31.75 -5.54 -8.68
C PRO A 104 -31.92 -4.72 -7.41
N GLN A 105 -30.84 -4.19 -6.89
CA GLN A 105 -30.88 -3.36 -5.69
C GLN A 105 -31.60 -2.03 -5.95
N GLY A 106 -31.36 -1.43 -7.11
CA GLY A 106 -32.04 -0.22 -7.51
C GLY A 106 -33.54 -0.42 -7.70
N GLU A 107 -33.91 -1.51 -8.29
CA GLU A 107 -35.33 -1.88 -8.50
C GLU A 107 -36.03 -2.14 -7.18
N LEU A 108 -35.41 -2.83 -6.26
CA LEU A 108 -35.97 -3.12 -4.94
C LEU A 108 -36.21 -1.85 -4.13
N LYS A 109 -35.40 -0.85 -4.29
CA LYS A 109 -35.55 0.44 -3.58
C LYS A 109 -36.74 1.24 -4.11
N GLN A 110 -37.18 0.97 -5.29
CA GLN A 110 -38.28 1.69 -5.92
C GLN A 110 -39.67 1.11 -5.53
N ILE A 111 -39.66 -0.07 -4.98
CA ILE A 111 -40.86 -0.73 -4.55
C ILE A 111 -41.21 -0.33 -3.10
#